data_18a2ad5585544437d92cef032c190586
#
_entry.id   18a2ad5585544437d92cef032c190586
#
_cell.length_a   1.000
_cell.length_b   1.000
_cell.length_c   1.000
_cell.angle_alpha   90.00
_cell.angle_beta   90.00
_cell.angle_gamma   90.00
#
_symmetry.space_group_name_H-M   'P 1'
#
loop_
_entity.id
_entity.type
_entity.pdbx_description
1 polymer ?
#
loop_
_entity_poly.entity_id
_entity_poly.type
_entity_poly.pdbx_seq_one_letter_code
_entity_poly.pdbx_strand_id
1 'polypeptide(L)'
;MFWSYIHILDLLLWAFMTISVAYITFYALVSLFSRNGIKTVDVPESPESTFLVLFPAYSEDRVIVGSVKKFLLQNYPQDKYHVAVISDHQQESTERLLSDLPVTVLRPVFDKSSKAKALQYAISEVSRQYDYVVVLDADNIVETDFLHRLNILLKEGYKAVQCHRCAKNSDSSVSVLDGVSEEINNTLFRKAHNLIGLSSALIGSGMCFDYSWFSSHVTKLTTAGEDRELEVFLLREGIYIKYADNILVFDEKVSSADNFQRQRQRWMSAQVNCFLSMLRHLPEAFVRLNVNYVDKTVQQMLVPRSMLLLFLLFMSLVMSAAAPWWSIKWWSLLVLTGLSLFLAIPARLRTKSVFSKVGTLLRLSIKMARNVRYIDHKNEDFIHTDHK
;
A
#
# COMPACT_ATOMS: atom_id res chain seq x y z
N MET A 1 23.07 -5.61 -40.58
CA MET A 1 23.17 -6.45 -39.34
C MET A 1 23.09 -5.62 -38.07
N PHE A 2 23.95 -4.61 -37.81
CA PHE A 2 23.91 -3.77 -36.58
C PHE A 2 22.55 -3.06 -36.35
N TRP A 3 22.00 -2.40 -37.35
CA TRP A 3 20.68 -1.75 -37.28
C TRP A 3 19.53 -2.71 -37.00
N SER A 4 19.60 -3.94 -37.52
CA SER A 4 18.58 -4.97 -37.24
C SER A 4 18.57 -5.38 -35.76
N TYR A 5 19.73 -5.47 -35.10
CA TYR A 5 19.82 -5.76 -33.68
C TYR A 5 19.23 -4.61 -32.80
N ILE A 6 19.51 -3.35 -33.19
CA ILE A 6 18.94 -2.18 -32.50
C ILE A 6 17.41 -2.18 -32.58
N HIS A 7 16.85 -2.48 -33.77
CA HIS A 7 15.41 -2.55 -33.95
C HIS A 7 14.76 -3.69 -33.12
N ILE A 8 15.42 -4.85 -33.07
CA ILE A 8 14.92 -5.97 -32.25
C ILE A 8 14.93 -5.58 -30.77
N LEU A 9 16.02 -4.99 -30.27
CA LEU A 9 16.11 -4.54 -28.87
C LEU A 9 15.07 -3.48 -28.55
N ASP A 10 14.89 -2.49 -29.44
CA ASP A 10 13.87 -1.45 -29.29
C ASP A 10 12.46 -2.05 -29.26
N LEU A 11 12.17 -3.04 -30.09
CA LEU A 11 10.87 -3.72 -30.09
C LEU A 11 10.62 -4.52 -28.82
N LEU A 12 11.63 -5.23 -28.31
CA LEU A 12 11.53 -5.98 -27.06
C LEU A 12 11.30 -5.05 -25.86
N LEU A 13 12.04 -3.95 -25.78
CA LEU A 13 11.86 -2.92 -24.75
C LEU A 13 10.46 -2.30 -24.83
N TRP A 14 10.02 -1.95 -26.05
CA TRP A 14 8.69 -1.40 -26.27
C TRP A 14 7.60 -2.39 -25.86
N ALA A 15 7.71 -3.66 -26.24
CA ALA A 15 6.75 -4.70 -25.87
C ALA A 15 6.68 -4.88 -24.34
N PHE A 16 7.82 -4.89 -23.65
CA PHE A 16 7.87 -4.99 -22.20
C PHE A 16 7.21 -3.77 -21.52
N MET A 17 7.49 -2.54 -21.98
CA MET A 17 6.84 -1.34 -21.42
C MET A 17 5.34 -1.31 -21.72
N THR A 18 4.93 -1.84 -22.88
CA THR A 18 3.52 -1.94 -23.28
C THR A 18 2.71 -2.76 -22.25
N ILE A 19 3.26 -3.81 -21.67
CA ILE A 19 2.59 -4.60 -20.63
C ILE A 19 2.23 -3.71 -19.43
N SER A 20 3.18 -2.90 -18.93
CA SER A 20 2.94 -1.99 -17.83
C SER A 20 1.90 -0.92 -18.18
N VAL A 21 1.99 -0.33 -19.37
CA VAL A 21 1.04 0.70 -19.82
C VAL A 21 -0.35 0.11 -20.02
N ALA A 22 -0.47 -1.06 -20.65
CA ALA A 22 -1.75 -1.74 -20.88
C ALA A 22 -2.44 -2.08 -19.56
N TYR A 23 -1.70 -2.60 -18.58
CA TYR A 23 -2.21 -2.91 -17.25
C TYR A 23 -2.77 -1.65 -16.56
N ILE A 24 -1.96 -0.58 -16.49
CA ILE A 24 -2.38 0.70 -15.88
C ILE A 24 -3.59 1.27 -16.60
N THR A 25 -3.60 1.24 -17.94
CA THR A 25 -4.70 1.76 -18.76
C THR A 25 -5.97 0.96 -18.52
N PHE A 26 -5.89 -0.35 -18.49
CA PHE A 26 -7.03 -1.22 -18.25
C PHE A 26 -7.71 -0.88 -16.92
N TYR A 27 -6.96 -0.83 -15.81
CA TYR A 27 -7.54 -0.52 -14.51
C TYR A 27 -7.96 0.94 -14.37
N ALA A 28 -7.31 1.87 -15.07
CA ALA A 28 -7.77 3.27 -15.14
C ALA A 28 -9.14 3.37 -15.83
N LEU A 29 -9.36 2.63 -16.91
CA LEU A 29 -10.66 2.57 -17.60
C LEU A 29 -11.71 1.88 -16.73
N VAL A 30 -11.39 0.75 -16.08
CA VAL A 30 -12.28 0.06 -15.15
C VAL A 30 -12.74 1.00 -14.04
N SER A 31 -11.86 1.86 -13.52
CA SER A 31 -12.20 2.80 -12.45
C SER A 31 -13.29 3.80 -12.83
N LEU A 32 -13.49 4.09 -14.12
CA LEU A 32 -14.56 4.97 -14.62
C LEU A 32 -15.97 4.39 -14.42
N PHE A 33 -16.10 3.07 -14.33
CA PHE A 33 -17.36 2.39 -14.07
C PHE A 33 -17.73 2.36 -12.58
N SER A 34 -16.92 2.98 -11.72
CA SER A 34 -17.23 3.13 -10.30
C SER A 34 -18.49 3.98 -10.16
N ARG A 35 -19.61 3.35 -9.80
CA ARG A 35 -20.80 4.07 -9.37
C ARG A 35 -20.51 4.71 -8.01
N ASN A 36 -20.45 6.02 -7.96
CA ASN A 36 -20.46 6.78 -6.72
C ASN A 36 -21.85 6.62 -6.08
N GLY A 37 -22.00 5.57 -5.31
CA GLY A 37 -23.20 5.30 -4.54
C GLY A 37 -22.78 4.67 -3.24
N ILE A 38 -22.70 5.48 -2.19
CA ILE A 38 -22.81 4.96 -0.82
C ILE A 38 -24.19 4.32 -0.77
N LYS A 39 -24.26 2.99 -0.95
CA LYS A 39 -25.41 2.28 -0.44
C LYS A 39 -25.23 2.33 1.06
N THR A 40 -25.88 3.27 1.72
CA THR A 40 -26.26 3.11 3.11
C THR A 40 -27.18 1.88 3.13
N VAL A 41 -26.60 0.73 3.34
CA VAL A 41 -27.36 -0.45 3.68
C VAL A 41 -27.84 -0.16 5.10
N ASP A 42 -29.14 0.00 5.30
CA ASP A 42 -29.75 -0.15 6.61
C ASP A 42 -29.43 -1.59 7.06
N VAL A 43 -28.32 -1.75 7.74
CA VAL A 43 -27.93 -3.06 8.28
C VAL A 43 -28.74 -3.24 9.56
N PRO A 44 -29.54 -4.34 9.65
CA PRO A 44 -30.14 -4.69 10.91
C PRO A 44 -29.07 -4.69 12.02
N GLU A 45 -29.44 -4.35 13.25
CA GLU A 45 -28.55 -4.43 14.41
C GLU A 45 -27.86 -5.80 14.44
N SER A 46 -26.66 -5.84 13.87
CA SER A 46 -25.86 -7.06 13.82
C SER A 46 -25.08 -7.17 15.13
N PRO A 47 -24.92 -8.36 15.72
CA PRO A 47 -24.10 -8.50 16.91
C PRO A 47 -22.70 -7.98 16.65
N GLU A 48 -22.19 -7.20 17.58
CA GLU A 48 -20.89 -6.55 17.48
C GLU A 48 -19.77 -7.57 17.58
N SER A 49 -18.87 -7.53 16.60
CA SER A 49 -17.66 -8.35 16.59
C SER A 49 -16.61 -7.81 17.55
N THR A 50 -15.74 -8.67 18.02
CA THR A 50 -14.61 -8.29 18.87
C THR A 50 -13.37 -8.01 18.04
N PHE A 51 -12.67 -6.90 18.35
CA PHE A 51 -11.48 -6.45 17.62
C PHE A 51 -10.24 -6.38 18.51
N LEU A 52 -9.12 -6.93 18.03
CA LEU A 52 -7.79 -6.60 18.50
C LEU A 52 -7.20 -5.52 17.59
N VAL A 53 -6.81 -4.39 18.11
CA VAL A 53 -6.22 -3.28 17.35
C VAL A 53 -4.77 -3.14 17.72
N LEU A 54 -3.88 -3.33 16.74
CA LEU A 54 -2.43 -3.33 16.91
C LEU A 54 -1.83 -2.04 16.35
N PHE A 55 -1.05 -1.35 17.20
CA PHE A 55 -0.22 -0.20 16.84
C PHE A 55 1.26 -0.56 17.02
N PRO A 56 1.92 -1.14 16.00
CA PRO A 56 3.38 -1.27 16.03
C PRO A 56 4.03 0.11 15.94
N ALA A 57 4.82 0.47 16.95
CA ALA A 57 5.45 1.78 17.09
C ALA A 57 6.95 1.62 17.36
N TYR A 58 7.79 2.05 16.42
CA TYR A 58 9.25 2.06 16.54
C TYR A 58 9.77 3.49 16.55
N SER A 59 10.24 3.98 17.71
CA SER A 59 10.70 5.37 17.90
C SER A 59 9.69 6.44 17.43
N GLU A 60 8.40 6.23 17.69
CA GLU A 60 7.27 7.07 17.24
C GLU A 60 6.70 7.95 18.35
N ASP A 61 7.56 8.42 19.26
CA ASP A 61 7.20 9.19 20.46
C ASP A 61 6.29 10.39 20.19
N ARG A 62 6.47 11.06 19.05
CA ARG A 62 5.75 12.28 18.71
C ARG A 62 4.30 12.07 18.34
N VAL A 63 3.96 10.91 17.79
CA VAL A 63 2.65 10.68 17.17
C VAL A 63 1.80 9.63 17.88
N ILE A 64 2.40 8.58 18.44
CA ILE A 64 1.70 7.40 18.94
C ILE A 64 0.65 7.72 20.02
N VAL A 65 1.01 8.53 21.02
CA VAL A 65 0.08 8.89 22.11
C VAL A 65 -1.16 9.62 21.57
N GLY A 66 -0.94 10.54 20.62
CA GLY A 66 -2.02 11.29 19.97
C GLY A 66 -2.93 10.42 19.12
N SER A 67 -2.37 9.48 18.37
CA SER A 67 -3.10 8.54 17.53
C SER A 67 -3.95 7.58 18.37
N VAL A 68 -3.35 7.00 19.41
CA VAL A 68 -4.06 6.10 20.35
C VAL A 68 -5.20 6.82 21.07
N LYS A 69 -4.97 8.04 21.61
CA LYS A 69 -6.02 8.84 22.23
C LYS A 69 -7.20 9.11 21.30
N LYS A 70 -6.93 9.43 20.02
CA LYS A 70 -7.98 9.62 19.02
C LYS A 70 -8.70 8.31 18.69
N PHE A 71 -7.96 7.21 18.60
CA PHE A 71 -8.57 5.90 18.37
C PHE A 71 -9.53 5.51 19.49
N LEU A 72 -9.20 5.77 20.75
CA LEU A 72 -10.06 5.46 21.90
C LEU A 72 -11.39 6.23 21.93
N LEU A 73 -11.59 7.19 21.03
CA LEU A 73 -12.87 7.89 20.84
C LEU A 73 -13.84 7.13 19.92
N GLN A 74 -13.61 5.84 19.64
CA GLN A 74 -14.50 5.04 18.80
C GLN A 74 -15.91 4.96 19.37
N ASN A 75 -16.91 5.17 18.52
CA ASN A 75 -18.32 4.90 18.81
C ASN A 75 -18.58 3.39 18.61
N TYR A 76 -18.02 2.59 19.51
CA TYR A 76 -18.10 1.14 19.53
C TYR A 76 -18.00 0.67 20.99
N PRO A 77 -18.69 -0.41 21.43
CA PRO A 77 -18.62 -0.86 22.80
C PRO A 77 -17.21 -1.17 23.27
N GLN A 78 -16.82 -0.61 24.40
CA GLN A 78 -15.44 -0.71 24.91
C GLN A 78 -15.00 -2.13 25.27
N ASP A 79 -15.95 -3.00 25.62
CA ASP A 79 -15.70 -4.41 25.89
C ASP A 79 -15.50 -5.25 24.61
N LYS A 80 -15.81 -4.68 23.44
CA LYS A 80 -15.72 -5.32 22.13
C LYS A 80 -14.43 -5.01 21.36
N TYR A 81 -13.59 -4.13 21.86
CA TYR A 81 -12.28 -3.94 21.26
C TYR A 81 -11.17 -3.79 22.29
N HIS A 82 -9.98 -4.17 21.91
CA HIS A 82 -8.79 -4.07 22.73
C HIS A 82 -7.67 -3.46 21.91
N VAL A 83 -7.01 -2.43 22.45
CA VAL A 83 -5.88 -1.75 21.81
C VAL A 83 -4.59 -2.24 22.44
N ALA A 84 -3.66 -2.74 21.61
CA ALA A 84 -2.32 -3.09 22.03
C ALA A 84 -1.30 -2.24 21.24
N VAL A 85 -0.47 -1.52 21.99
CA VAL A 85 0.63 -0.72 21.44
C VAL A 85 1.92 -1.51 21.63
N ILE A 86 2.62 -1.80 20.54
CA ILE A 86 3.91 -2.46 20.56
C ILE A 86 4.99 -1.38 20.61
N SER A 87 5.45 -1.09 21.82
CA SER A 87 6.40 -0.01 22.13
C SER A 87 7.82 -0.50 21.93
N ASP A 88 8.37 -0.22 20.75
CA ASP A 88 9.72 -0.59 20.36
C ASP A 88 10.61 0.67 20.29
N HIS A 89 11.61 0.79 21.17
CA HIS A 89 12.50 1.96 21.28
C HIS A 89 11.80 3.30 21.54
N GLN A 90 10.65 3.29 22.27
CA GLN A 90 10.01 4.53 22.73
C GLN A 90 10.70 5.08 23.97
N GLN A 91 10.55 6.38 24.22
CA GLN A 91 10.99 7.03 25.44
C GLN A 91 10.11 6.61 26.63
N GLU A 92 10.71 6.53 27.83
CA GLU A 92 9.97 6.17 29.06
C GLU A 92 8.78 7.11 29.33
N SER A 93 8.94 8.39 29.00
CA SER A 93 7.86 9.39 29.11
C SER A 93 6.65 9.04 28.24
N THR A 94 6.88 8.56 27.01
CA THR A 94 5.83 8.13 26.07
C THR A 94 5.14 6.88 26.59
N GLU A 95 5.92 5.91 27.07
CA GLU A 95 5.37 4.67 27.63
C GLU A 95 4.51 4.91 28.89
N ARG A 96 4.91 5.85 29.75
CA ARG A 96 4.09 6.27 30.91
C ARG A 96 2.75 6.85 30.44
N LEU A 97 2.77 7.78 29.46
CA LEU A 97 1.55 8.37 28.91
C LEU A 97 0.63 7.34 28.26
N LEU A 98 1.19 6.31 27.62
CA LEU A 98 0.40 5.20 27.06
C LEU A 98 -0.16 4.29 28.14
N SER A 99 0.60 4.05 29.22
CA SER A 99 0.16 3.22 30.36
C SER A 99 -0.99 3.85 31.18
N ASP A 100 -1.16 5.18 31.09
CA ASP A 100 -2.30 5.89 31.67
C ASP A 100 -3.60 5.75 30.86
N LEU A 101 -3.52 5.15 29.65
CA LEU A 101 -4.67 4.92 28.78
C LEU A 101 -5.20 3.49 28.92
N PRO A 102 -6.47 3.22 28.59
CA PRO A 102 -7.05 1.87 28.64
C PRO A 102 -6.54 1.01 27.46
N VAL A 103 -5.23 0.81 27.39
CA VAL A 103 -4.53 0.04 26.34
C VAL A 103 -3.49 -0.89 26.98
N THR A 104 -3.12 -1.94 26.26
CA THR A 104 -1.98 -2.77 26.65
C THR A 104 -0.71 -2.25 25.98
N VAL A 105 0.31 -1.92 26.75
CA VAL A 105 1.63 -1.53 26.25
C VAL A 105 2.55 -2.74 26.29
N LEU A 106 2.89 -3.26 25.13
CA LEU A 106 3.82 -4.38 24.93
C LEU A 106 5.22 -3.85 24.67
N ARG A 107 6.22 -4.35 25.41
CA ARG A 107 7.61 -3.86 25.36
C ARG A 107 8.55 -4.95 24.88
N PRO A 108 8.62 -5.20 23.57
CA PRO A 108 9.55 -6.20 23.04
C PRO A 108 11.00 -5.70 23.14
N VAL A 109 11.92 -6.66 23.20
CA VAL A 109 13.36 -6.40 23.02
C VAL A 109 13.82 -7.20 21.82
N PHE A 110 14.19 -6.51 20.74
CA PHE A 110 14.64 -7.13 19.50
C PHE A 110 16.11 -6.78 19.23
N ASP A 111 16.89 -7.74 18.75
CA ASP A 111 18.23 -7.48 18.20
C ASP A 111 18.16 -6.59 16.95
N LYS A 112 17.14 -6.84 16.10
CA LYS A 112 16.79 -6.03 14.93
C LYS A 112 15.29 -5.88 14.90
N SER A 113 14.82 -4.63 14.95
CA SER A 113 13.40 -4.30 14.93
C SER A 113 12.81 -4.44 13.55
N SER A 114 11.57 -4.93 13.48
CA SER A 114 10.75 -4.90 12.27
C SER A 114 9.28 -4.95 12.63
N LYS A 115 8.43 -4.43 11.75
CA LYS A 115 6.98 -4.47 11.94
C LYS A 115 6.46 -5.92 12.01
N ALA A 116 7.01 -6.82 11.19
CA ALA A 116 6.68 -8.24 11.24
C ALA A 116 6.92 -8.84 12.64
N LYS A 117 8.10 -8.60 13.24
CA LYS A 117 8.41 -9.07 14.60
C LYS A 117 7.53 -8.43 15.66
N ALA A 118 7.20 -7.14 15.52
CA ALA A 118 6.28 -6.47 16.44
C ALA A 118 4.88 -7.12 16.41
N LEU A 119 4.35 -7.42 15.22
CA LEU A 119 3.08 -8.12 15.06
C LEU A 119 3.13 -9.56 15.60
N GLN A 120 4.22 -10.30 15.36
CA GLN A 120 4.45 -11.64 15.90
C GLN A 120 4.44 -11.62 17.43
N TYR A 121 5.18 -10.68 18.02
CA TYR A 121 5.26 -10.51 19.47
C TYR A 121 3.89 -10.18 20.06
N ALA A 122 3.14 -9.26 19.44
CA ALA A 122 1.82 -8.90 19.93
C ALA A 122 0.88 -10.12 19.97
N ILE A 123 0.90 -10.96 18.94
CA ILE A 123 0.05 -12.16 18.92
C ILE A 123 0.50 -13.22 19.94
N SER A 124 1.80 -13.31 20.27
CA SER A 124 2.26 -14.24 21.31
C SER A 124 1.89 -13.81 22.72
N GLU A 125 1.79 -12.48 22.97
CA GLU A 125 1.48 -11.94 24.29
C GLU A 125 -0.05 -11.84 24.57
N VAL A 126 -0.85 -11.75 23.50
CA VAL A 126 -2.31 -11.62 23.63
C VAL A 126 -2.94 -13.01 23.75
N SER A 127 -3.38 -13.36 24.96
CA SER A 127 -4.00 -14.66 25.26
C SER A 127 -5.48 -14.76 24.89
N ARG A 128 -6.18 -13.60 24.76
CA ARG A 128 -7.61 -13.54 24.42
C ARG A 128 -7.82 -13.75 22.92
N GLN A 129 -8.86 -14.50 22.56
CA GLN A 129 -9.33 -14.65 21.19
C GLN A 129 -10.26 -13.50 20.81
N TYR A 130 -10.16 -13.06 19.56
CA TYR A 130 -11.00 -12.02 18.95
C TYR A 130 -11.60 -12.55 17.65
N ASP A 131 -12.60 -11.86 17.12
CA ASP A 131 -13.13 -12.17 15.78
C ASP A 131 -12.19 -11.63 14.71
N TYR A 132 -11.66 -10.42 14.91
CA TYR A 132 -10.81 -9.75 13.93
C TYR A 132 -9.62 -9.04 14.58
N VAL A 133 -8.58 -8.84 13.76
CA VAL A 133 -7.42 -8.00 14.10
C VAL A 133 -7.30 -6.85 13.11
N VAL A 134 -7.05 -5.65 13.63
CA VAL A 134 -6.80 -4.43 12.86
C VAL A 134 -5.36 -4.00 13.07
N VAL A 135 -4.64 -3.70 11.98
CA VAL A 135 -3.27 -3.17 12.02
C VAL A 135 -3.27 -1.72 11.55
N LEU A 136 -2.83 -0.81 12.42
CA LEU A 136 -2.69 0.63 12.17
C LEU A 136 -1.25 1.05 12.43
N ASP A 137 -0.68 1.92 11.60
CA ASP A 137 0.62 2.53 11.88
C ASP A 137 0.53 3.55 13.02
N ALA A 138 1.65 3.86 13.66
CA ALA A 138 1.71 4.68 14.87
C ALA A 138 1.17 6.12 14.68
N ASP A 139 1.19 6.65 13.47
CA ASP A 139 0.72 7.98 13.09
C ASP A 139 -0.72 8.01 12.58
N ASN A 140 -1.34 6.84 12.43
CA ASN A 140 -2.65 6.72 11.80
C ASN A 140 -3.77 7.29 12.68
N ILE A 141 -4.66 8.03 12.02
CA ILE A 141 -5.90 8.55 12.58
C ILE A 141 -7.06 7.96 11.81
N VAL A 142 -8.10 7.57 12.53
CA VAL A 142 -9.35 7.06 11.94
C VAL A 142 -10.57 7.84 12.45
N GLU A 143 -11.69 7.75 11.74
CA GLU A 143 -12.95 8.34 12.15
C GLU A 143 -13.55 7.60 13.36
N THR A 144 -14.40 8.25 14.12
CA THR A 144 -14.99 7.68 15.36
C THR A 144 -15.93 6.50 15.12
N ASP A 145 -16.41 6.31 13.92
CA ASP A 145 -17.27 5.19 13.48
C ASP A 145 -16.51 4.09 12.71
N PHE A 146 -15.17 4.13 12.73
CA PHE A 146 -14.31 3.23 11.97
C PHE A 146 -14.59 1.75 12.30
N LEU A 147 -14.62 1.37 13.59
CA LEU A 147 -14.91 -0.02 13.98
C LEU A 147 -16.34 -0.42 13.65
N HIS A 148 -17.31 0.49 13.78
CA HIS A 148 -18.70 0.24 13.42
C HIS A 148 -18.84 -0.07 11.92
N ARG A 149 -18.23 0.75 11.05
CA ARG A 149 -18.23 0.51 9.60
C ARG A 149 -17.51 -0.77 9.22
N LEU A 150 -16.38 -1.09 9.87
CA LEU A 150 -15.69 -2.37 9.66
C LEU A 150 -16.58 -3.55 10.06
N ASN A 151 -17.23 -3.48 11.22
CA ASN A 151 -18.14 -4.54 11.67
C ASN A 151 -19.23 -4.83 10.64
N ILE A 152 -19.88 -3.78 10.11
CA ILE A 152 -20.89 -3.91 9.07
C ILE A 152 -20.31 -4.63 7.83
N LEU A 153 -19.17 -4.20 7.35
CA LEU A 153 -18.54 -4.78 6.16
C LEU A 153 -18.13 -6.24 6.36
N LEU A 154 -17.59 -6.57 7.54
CA LEU A 154 -17.13 -7.92 7.87
C LEU A 154 -18.29 -8.92 8.02
N LYS A 155 -19.51 -8.46 8.34
CA LYS A 155 -20.71 -9.31 8.34
C LYS A 155 -21.11 -9.81 6.95
N GLU A 156 -20.57 -9.21 5.87
CA GLU A 156 -20.68 -9.75 4.52
C GLU A 156 -19.80 -11.00 4.29
N GLY A 157 -19.02 -11.42 5.31
CA GLY A 157 -18.19 -12.64 5.29
C GLY A 157 -16.77 -12.46 4.80
N TYR A 158 -16.28 -11.23 4.66
CA TYR A 158 -14.90 -10.98 4.28
C TYR A 158 -13.92 -11.33 5.41
N LYS A 159 -12.86 -12.08 5.07
CA LYS A 159 -11.77 -12.45 5.99
C LYS A 159 -10.60 -11.47 5.97
N ALA A 160 -10.49 -10.65 4.93
CA ALA A 160 -9.44 -9.65 4.79
C ALA A 160 -10.00 -8.39 4.16
N VAL A 161 -9.70 -7.24 4.78
CA VAL A 161 -10.13 -5.91 4.34
C VAL A 161 -8.94 -4.95 4.34
N GLN A 162 -8.80 -4.19 3.27
CA GLN A 162 -7.91 -3.03 3.19
C GLN A 162 -8.75 -1.77 3.24
N CYS A 163 -8.59 -0.96 4.27
CA CYS A 163 -9.23 0.36 4.38
C CYS A 163 -8.56 1.38 3.45
N HIS A 164 -9.28 2.47 3.18
CA HIS A 164 -8.81 3.56 2.31
C HIS A 164 -7.80 4.44 3.05
N ARG A 165 -6.51 4.24 2.77
CA ARG A 165 -5.46 5.09 3.32
C ARG A 165 -5.36 6.39 2.51
N CYS A 166 -5.41 7.53 3.19
CA CYS A 166 -5.33 8.85 2.59
C CYS A 166 -4.36 9.76 3.36
N ALA A 167 -3.91 10.84 2.70
CA ALA A 167 -2.96 11.77 3.29
C ALA A 167 -3.61 12.59 4.43
N LYS A 168 -2.93 12.64 5.59
CA LYS A 168 -3.25 13.50 6.73
C LYS A 168 -2.74 14.93 6.54
N ASN A 169 -1.61 15.08 5.85
CA ASN A 169 -0.93 16.36 5.65
C ASN A 169 -0.75 16.71 4.16
N SER A 170 -0.59 17.99 3.88
CA SER A 170 -0.33 18.55 2.54
C SER A 170 0.57 19.80 2.61
N ASP A 171 1.48 19.80 3.57
CA ASP A 171 2.35 20.93 3.96
C ASP A 171 3.49 21.20 2.97
N SER A 172 3.85 20.22 2.14
CA SER A 172 4.91 20.35 1.15
C SER A 172 4.51 19.86 -0.23
N SER A 173 5.26 20.22 -1.27
CA SER A 173 5.03 19.67 -2.61
C SER A 173 5.28 18.16 -2.66
N VAL A 174 6.15 17.64 -1.79
CA VAL A 174 6.44 16.20 -1.71
C VAL A 174 5.26 15.47 -1.08
N SER A 175 4.74 15.94 0.06
CA SER A 175 3.58 15.31 0.73
C SER A 175 2.32 15.33 -0.15
N VAL A 176 2.07 16.43 -0.88
CA VAL A 176 0.96 16.50 -1.84
C VAL A 176 1.12 15.47 -2.95
N LEU A 177 2.31 15.36 -3.56
CA LEU A 177 2.55 14.39 -4.64
C LEU A 177 2.51 12.95 -4.13
N ASP A 178 2.96 12.70 -2.91
CA ASP A 178 2.88 11.38 -2.28
C ASP A 178 1.43 11.00 -2.00
N GLY A 179 0.63 11.92 -1.47
CA GLY A 179 -0.82 11.73 -1.29
C GLY A 179 -1.55 11.45 -2.61
N VAL A 180 -1.23 12.20 -3.69
CA VAL A 180 -1.81 11.93 -5.03
C VAL A 180 -1.37 10.57 -5.55
N SER A 181 -0.10 10.19 -5.33
CA SER A 181 0.41 8.87 -5.72
C SER A 181 -0.31 7.74 -4.98
N GLU A 182 -0.64 7.93 -3.70
CA GLU A 182 -1.42 6.98 -2.91
C GLU A 182 -2.85 6.85 -3.46
N GLU A 183 -3.50 7.96 -3.79
CA GLU A 183 -4.87 7.93 -4.35
C GLU A 183 -4.92 7.28 -5.74
N ILE A 184 -3.87 7.42 -6.55
CA ILE A 184 -3.74 6.67 -7.80
C ILE A 184 -3.61 5.16 -7.52
N ASN A 185 -2.87 4.75 -6.47
CA ASN A 185 -2.80 3.34 -6.06
C ASN A 185 -4.15 2.84 -5.55
N ASN A 186 -4.87 3.64 -4.74
CA ASN A 186 -6.22 3.33 -4.28
C ASN A 186 -7.16 3.08 -5.45
N THR A 187 -7.07 3.91 -6.49
CA THR A 187 -7.90 3.78 -7.69
C THR A 187 -7.52 2.54 -8.50
N LEU A 188 -6.23 2.38 -8.86
CA LEU A 188 -5.79 1.35 -9.79
C LEU A 188 -5.74 -0.04 -9.15
N PHE A 189 -5.05 -0.17 -8.00
CA PHE A 189 -4.66 -1.47 -7.44
C PHE A 189 -5.59 -1.97 -6.33
N ARG A 190 -6.63 -1.21 -5.98
CA ARG A 190 -7.61 -1.55 -4.96
C ARG A 190 -9.03 -1.45 -5.48
N LYS A 191 -9.52 -0.22 -5.69
CA LYS A 191 -10.91 0.03 -6.12
C LYS A 191 -11.24 -0.63 -7.46
N ALA A 192 -10.42 -0.40 -8.50
CA ALA A 192 -10.65 -0.96 -9.83
C ALA A 192 -10.60 -2.49 -9.82
N HIS A 193 -9.70 -3.12 -9.05
CA HIS A 193 -9.66 -4.57 -8.89
C HIS A 193 -10.95 -5.10 -8.30
N ASN A 194 -11.42 -4.52 -7.20
CA ASN A 194 -12.67 -4.95 -6.56
C ASN A 194 -13.90 -4.75 -7.47
N LEU A 195 -13.90 -3.74 -8.36
CA LEU A 195 -15.01 -3.51 -9.31
C LEU A 195 -15.21 -4.67 -10.29
N ILE A 196 -14.16 -5.42 -10.60
CA ILE A 196 -14.20 -6.57 -11.51
C ILE A 196 -14.05 -7.91 -10.78
N GLY A 197 -14.19 -7.91 -9.45
CA GLY A 197 -14.15 -9.13 -8.64
C GLY A 197 -12.74 -9.64 -8.31
N LEU A 198 -11.69 -8.85 -8.57
CA LEU A 198 -10.33 -9.17 -8.17
C LEU A 198 -9.99 -8.61 -6.79
N SER A 199 -9.05 -9.24 -6.09
CA SER A 199 -8.60 -8.83 -4.75
C SER A 199 -7.88 -7.49 -4.76
N SER A 200 -8.14 -6.69 -3.73
CA SER A 200 -7.39 -5.47 -3.45
C SER A 200 -5.94 -5.75 -3.08
N ALA A 201 -5.05 -4.79 -3.34
CA ALA A 201 -3.71 -4.80 -2.78
C ALA A 201 -3.72 -4.35 -1.30
N LEU A 202 -2.89 -4.97 -0.45
CA LEU A 202 -2.57 -4.50 0.89
C LEU A 202 -1.52 -3.37 0.85
N ILE A 203 -1.42 -2.60 1.94
CA ILE A 203 -0.49 -1.45 2.04
C ILE A 203 0.12 -1.24 3.43
N GLY A 204 0.17 -2.26 4.24
CA GLY A 204 0.82 -2.22 5.55
C GLY A 204 -0.02 -1.59 6.68
N SER A 205 -0.98 -0.73 6.39
CA SER A 205 -1.78 -0.02 7.39
C SER A 205 -3.25 0.06 7.01
N GLY A 206 -4.13 0.17 8.01
CA GLY A 206 -5.58 0.09 7.78
C GLY A 206 -5.99 -1.27 7.25
N MET A 207 -5.33 -2.31 7.69
CA MET A 207 -5.63 -3.69 7.33
C MET A 207 -6.46 -4.34 8.44
N CYS A 208 -7.46 -5.11 8.05
CA CYS A 208 -8.25 -5.92 8.98
C CYS A 208 -8.31 -7.35 8.48
N PHE A 209 -8.12 -8.30 9.40
CA PHE A 209 -8.10 -9.74 9.09
C PHE A 209 -8.93 -10.53 10.10
N ASP A 210 -9.46 -11.69 9.66
CA ASP A 210 -9.90 -12.73 10.56
C ASP A 210 -8.78 -13.07 11.55
N TYR A 211 -9.08 -13.06 12.85
CA TYR A 211 -8.05 -13.22 13.88
C TYR A 211 -7.40 -14.60 13.84
N SER A 212 -8.18 -15.65 13.63
CA SER A 212 -7.65 -17.02 13.57
C SER A 212 -6.70 -17.20 12.38
N TRP A 213 -7.08 -16.67 11.23
CA TRP A 213 -6.21 -16.68 10.06
C TRP A 213 -4.94 -15.88 10.31
N PHE A 214 -5.05 -14.64 10.81
CA PHE A 214 -3.90 -13.78 11.04
C PHE A 214 -2.91 -14.38 12.04
N SER A 215 -3.40 -14.87 13.19
CA SER A 215 -2.55 -15.46 14.24
C SER A 215 -1.76 -16.68 13.74
N SER A 216 -2.34 -17.49 12.84
CA SER A 216 -1.67 -18.65 12.26
C SER A 216 -0.66 -18.30 11.15
N HIS A 217 -0.73 -17.10 10.57
CA HIS A 217 0.13 -16.69 9.45
C HIS A 217 1.17 -15.64 9.81
N VAL A 218 0.89 -14.77 10.77
CA VAL A 218 1.84 -13.72 11.20
C VAL A 218 3.17 -14.32 11.65
N THR A 219 3.17 -15.49 12.28
CA THR A 219 4.37 -16.22 12.73
C THR A 219 5.27 -16.67 11.58
N LYS A 220 4.76 -16.71 10.35
CA LYS A 220 5.50 -17.13 9.15
C LYS A 220 6.15 -15.94 8.41
N LEU A 221 5.91 -14.70 8.86
CA LEU A 221 6.51 -13.53 8.25
C LEU A 221 8.02 -13.50 8.44
N THR A 222 8.75 -13.23 7.38
CA THR A 222 10.21 -13.28 7.34
C THR A 222 10.88 -12.02 6.83
N THR A 223 10.13 -11.16 6.11
CA THR A 223 10.70 -9.95 5.48
C THR A 223 10.18 -8.65 6.12
N ALA A 224 10.81 -7.53 5.77
CA ALA A 224 10.36 -6.20 6.17
C ALA A 224 9.13 -5.70 5.37
N GLY A 225 8.62 -6.50 4.43
CA GLY A 225 7.40 -6.23 3.65
C GLY A 225 6.26 -7.14 4.10
N GLU A 226 5.88 -7.06 5.38
CA GLU A 226 4.88 -7.91 6.03
C GLU A 226 3.53 -7.88 5.31
N ASP A 227 3.14 -6.71 4.80
CA ASP A 227 1.90 -6.52 4.04
C ASP A 227 1.87 -7.35 2.75
N ARG A 228 2.99 -7.38 2.03
CA ARG A 228 3.13 -8.16 0.80
C ARG A 228 3.16 -9.65 1.07
N GLU A 229 3.82 -10.10 2.14
CA GLU A 229 3.82 -11.51 2.53
C GLU A 229 2.41 -11.95 2.95
N LEU A 230 1.71 -11.17 3.79
CA LEU A 230 0.31 -11.45 4.16
C LEU A 230 -0.60 -11.50 2.93
N GLU A 231 -0.42 -10.58 1.98
CA GLU A 231 -1.17 -10.57 0.73
C GLU A 231 -0.92 -11.85 -0.08
N VAL A 232 0.34 -12.29 -0.20
CA VAL A 232 0.69 -13.54 -0.90
C VAL A 232 0.04 -14.75 -0.22
N PHE A 233 0.04 -14.82 1.13
CA PHE A 233 -0.61 -15.91 1.86
C PHE A 233 -2.11 -15.94 1.61
N LEU A 234 -2.80 -14.80 1.70
CA LEU A 234 -4.24 -14.69 1.41
C LEU A 234 -4.56 -15.17 -0.01
N LEU A 235 -3.82 -14.69 -0.99
CA LEU A 235 -4.07 -15.02 -2.39
C LEU A 235 -3.78 -16.48 -2.71
N ARG A 236 -2.76 -17.10 -2.09
CA ARG A 236 -2.49 -18.54 -2.25
C ARG A 236 -3.60 -19.41 -1.69
N GLU A 237 -4.25 -18.97 -0.63
CA GLU A 237 -5.39 -19.66 -0.01
C GLU A 237 -6.73 -19.31 -0.69
N GLY A 238 -6.71 -18.46 -1.71
CA GLY A 238 -7.92 -18.04 -2.42
C GLY A 238 -8.79 -17.08 -1.60
N ILE A 239 -8.25 -16.47 -0.56
CA ILE A 239 -8.97 -15.51 0.28
C ILE A 239 -9.01 -14.17 -0.44
N TYR A 240 -10.25 -13.67 -0.64
CA TYR A 240 -10.49 -12.38 -1.28
C TYR A 240 -10.18 -11.22 -0.33
N ILE A 241 -9.46 -10.21 -0.82
CA ILE A 241 -9.18 -8.98 -0.08
C ILE A 241 -10.15 -7.89 -0.53
N LYS A 242 -11.04 -7.49 0.37
CA LYS A 242 -12.01 -6.42 0.13
C LYS A 242 -11.35 -5.06 0.31
N TYR A 243 -11.62 -4.13 -0.60
CA TYR A 243 -11.28 -2.72 -0.42
C TYR A 243 -12.46 -1.94 0.15
N ALA A 244 -12.25 -1.30 1.29
CA ALA A 244 -13.24 -0.46 1.95
C ALA A 244 -12.99 1.01 1.59
N ASP A 245 -13.48 1.44 0.42
CA ASP A 245 -13.27 2.79 -0.14
C ASP A 245 -13.81 3.93 0.76
N ASN A 246 -14.81 3.62 1.58
CA ASN A 246 -15.48 4.57 2.47
C ASN A 246 -14.99 4.52 3.94
N ILE A 247 -14.06 3.64 4.29
CA ILE A 247 -13.48 3.55 5.64
C ILE A 247 -12.07 4.16 5.58
N LEU A 248 -11.94 5.40 6.09
CA LEU A 248 -10.75 6.20 5.92
C LEU A 248 -9.72 5.97 7.02
N VAL A 249 -8.44 5.89 6.63
CA VAL A 249 -7.28 5.88 7.52
C VAL A 249 -6.35 7.01 7.09
N PHE A 250 -6.20 8.00 7.93
CA PHE A 250 -5.36 9.18 7.66
C PHE A 250 -3.92 8.90 8.09
N ASP A 251 -2.99 8.98 7.15
CA ASP A 251 -1.58 8.62 7.24
C ASP A 251 -0.70 9.84 6.95
N GLU A 252 0.36 10.04 7.71
CA GLU A 252 1.26 11.16 7.52
C GLU A 252 2.21 10.92 6.34
N LYS A 253 2.15 11.82 5.35
CA LYS A 253 3.01 11.73 4.16
C LYS A 253 4.34 12.41 4.39
N VAL A 254 5.40 11.78 3.88
CA VAL A 254 6.76 12.32 3.98
C VAL A 254 6.86 13.70 3.34
N SER A 255 7.42 14.67 4.07
CA SER A 255 7.53 16.05 3.63
C SER A 255 8.90 16.35 3.00
N SER A 256 9.93 15.51 3.22
CA SER A 256 11.27 15.70 2.68
C SER A 256 11.58 14.80 1.48
N ALA A 257 12.34 15.32 0.51
CA ALA A 257 12.74 14.58 -0.69
C ALA A 257 13.65 13.37 -0.36
N ASP A 258 14.47 13.47 0.70
CA ASP A 258 15.39 12.39 1.06
C ASP A 258 14.67 11.24 1.76
N ASN A 259 13.72 11.52 2.64
CA ASN A 259 12.85 10.51 3.25
C ASN A 259 11.98 9.83 2.18
N PHE A 260 11.40 10.61 1.27
CA PHE A 260 10.64 10.08 0.13
C PHE A 260 11.48 9.10 -0.69
N GLN A 261 12.73 9.46 -1.01
CA GLN A 261 13.62 8.61 -1.79
C GLN A 261 13.95 7.30 -1.06
N ARG A 262 14.32 7.36 0.25
CA ARG A 262 14.60 6.18 1.06
C ARG A 262 13.38 5.23 1.14
N GLN A 263 12.20 5.78 1.38
CA GLN A 263 10.96 5.03 1.43
C GLN A 263 10.66 4.33 0.08
N ARG A 264 10.80 5.05 -1.05
CA ARG A 264 10.57 4.47 -2.39
C ARG A 264 11.59 3.39 -2.75
N GLN A 265 12.85 3.55 -2.35
CA GLN A 265 13.87 2.53 -2.56
C GLN A 265 13.51 1.24 -1.82
N ARG A 266 13.11 1.34 -0.56
CA ARG A 266 12.63 0.19 0.23
C ARG A 266 11.44 -0.50 -0.44
N TRP A 267 10.46 0.27 -0.92
CA TRP A 267 9.29 -0.28 -1.60
C TRP A 267 9.62 -0.98 -2.92
N MET A 268 10.59 -0.45 -3.69
CA MET A 268 11.05 -1.11 -4.90
C MET A 268 11.77 -2.44 -4.60
N SER A 269 12.63 -2.48 -3.60
CA SER A 269 13.28 -3.73 -3.16
C SER A 269 12.26 -4.77 -2.72
N ALA A 270 11.29 -4.37 -1.88
CA ALA A 270 10.20 -5.26 -1.46
C ALA A 270 9.34 -5.74 -2.65
N GLN A 271 9.09 -4.90 -3.67
CA GLN A 271 8.36 -5.29 -4.86
C GLN A 271 9.10 -6.36 -5.68
N VAL A 272 10.40 -6.18 -5.90
CA VAL A 272 11.21 -7.16 -6.64
C VAL A 272 11.28 -8.49 -5.89
N ASN A 273 11.52 -8.46 -4.59
CA ASN A 273 11.60 -9.68 -3.78
C ASN A 273 10.25 -10.41 -3.76
N CYS A 274 9.14 -9.68 -3.63
CA CYS A 274 7.80 -10.25 -3.71
C CYS A 274 7.55 -10.89 -5.09
N PHE A 275 7.87 -10.20 -6.19
CA PHE A 275 7.75 -10.74 -7.53
C PHE A 275 8.51 -12.06 -7.70
N LEU A 276 9.79 -12.09 -7.32
CA LEU A 276 10.61 -13.29 -7.43
C LEU A 276 10.07 -14.45 -6.58
N SER A 277 9.57 -14.15 -5.39
CA SER A 277 8.89 -15.14 -4.52
C SER A 277 7.63 -15.69 -5.19
N MET A 278 6.80 -14.83 -5.78
CA MET A 278 5.56 -15.23 -6.42
C MET A 278 5.76 -16.07 -7.68
N LEU A 279 6.84 -15.86 -8.43
CA LEU A 279 7.15 -16.66 -9.64
C LEU A 279 7.24 -18.16 -9.34
N ARG A 280 7.71 -18.55 -8.16
CA ARG A 280 7.84 -19.97 -7.78
C ARG A 280 6.51 -20.70 -7.71
N HIS A 281 5.43 -19.99 -7.35
CA HIS A 281 4.10 -20.55 -7.18
C HIS A 281 3.16 -20.21 -8.34
N LEU A 282 3.66 -19.48 -9.34
CA LEU A 282 2.86 -19.08 -10.50
C LEU A 282 2.33 -20.27 -11.32
N PRO A 283 3.09 -21.37 -11.57
CA PRO A 283 2.56 -22.54 -12.25
C PRO A 283 1.38 -23.18 -11.48
N GLU A 284 1.48 -23.26 -10.14
CA GLU A 284 0.38 -23.76 -9.30
C GLU A 284 -0.87 -22.88 -9.43
N ALA A 285 -0.68 -21.56 -9.44
CA ALA A 285 -1.78 -20.60 -9.57
C ALA A 285 -2.50 -20.75 -10.92
N PHE A 286 -1.78 -21.02 -12.01
CA PHE A 286 -2.40 -21.31 -13.31
C PHE A 286 -3.21 -22.61 -13.30
N VAL A 287 -2.66 -23.68 -12.72
CA VAL A 287 -3.38 -24.98 -12.63
C VAL A 287 -4.65 -24.84 -11.79
N ARG A 288 -4.61 -24.05 -10.71
CA ARG A 288 -5.75 -23.79 -9.82
C ARG A 288 -6.71 -22.71 -10.32
N LEU A 289 -6.44 -22.10 -11.46
CA LEU A 289 -7.18 -20.94 -12.00
C LEU A 289 -7.30 -19.79 -11.00
N ASN A 290 -6.24 -19.60 -10.18
CA ASN A 290 -6.19 -18.53 -9.20
C ASN A 290 -5.84 -17.19 -9.87
N VAL A 291 -6.86 -16.56 -10.46
CA VAL A 291 -6.71 -15.30 -11.22
C VAL A 291 -6.16 -14.18 -10.34
N ASN A 292 -6.55 -14.12 -9.06
CA ASN A 292 -6.06 -13.11 -8.12
C ASN A 292 -4.54 -13.20 -7.93
N TYR A 293 -4.02 -14.42 -7.80
CA TYR A 293 -2.58 -14.62 -7.65
C TYR A 293 -1.81 -14.26 -8.94
N VAL A 294 -2.34 -14.67 -10.10
CA VAL A 294 -1.74 -14.34 -11.40
C VAL A 294 -1.72 -12.84 -11.64
N ASP A 295 -2.86 -12.16 -11.44
CA ASP A 295 -2.98 -10.71 -11.58
C ASP A 295 -2.00 -9.98 -10.65
N LYS A 296 -1.90 -10.40 -9.39
CA LYS A 296 -0.95 -9.82 -8.44
C LYS A 296 0.50 -10.04 -8.87
N THR A 297 0.83 -11.20 -9.43
CA THR A 297 2.18 -11.45 -9.95
C THR A 297 2.51 -10.48 -11.10
N VAL A 298 1.56 -10.24 -12.01
CA VAL A 298 1.71 -9.23 -13.06
C VAL A 298 1.86 -7.83 -12.46
N GLN A 299 1.06 -7.48 -11.45
CA GLN A 299 1.17 -6.19 -10.75
C GLN A 299 2.57 -5.98 -10.13
N GLN A 300 3.17 -7.02 -9.53
CA GLN A 300 4.53 -6.91 -8.97
C GLN A 300 5.63 -6.79 -10.05
N MET A 301 5.37 -7.27 -11.27
CA MET A 301 6.29 -7.11 -12.41
C MET A 301 6.30 -5.68 -12.97
N LEU A 302 5.27 -4.86 -12.73
CA LEU A 302 5.13 -3.54 -13.32
C LEU A 302 6.30 -2.62 -12.97
N VAL A 303 6.76 -1.86 -13.95
CA VAL A 303 7.75 -0.81 -13.72
C VAL A 303 7.13 0.30 -12.86
N PRO A 304 7.83 0.77 -11.78
CA PRO A 304 7.34 1.89 -10.97
C PRO A 304 6.97 3.09 -11.84
N ARG A 305 5.77 3.65 -11.65
CA ARG A 305 5.15 4.65 -12.55
C ARG A 305 6.02 5.86 -12.85
N SER A 306 6.75 6.37 -11.85
CA SER A 306 7.66 7.50 -12.04
C SER A 306 8.84 7.15 -12.95
N MET A 307 9.35 5.91 -12.83
CA MET A 307 10.42 5.41 -13.69
C MET A 307 9.89 5.09 -15.09
N LEU A 308 8.69 4.53 -15.19
CA LEU A 308 8.00 4.28 -16.46
C LEU A 308 7.86 5.58 -17.27
N LEU A 309 7.30 6.64 -16.66
CA LEU A 309 7.16 7.94 -17.33
C LEU A 309 8.49 8.53 -17.76
N LEU A 310 9.53 8.46 -16.91
CA LEU A 310 10.86 8.96 -17.24
C LEU A 310 11.49 8.18 -18.40
N PHE A 311 11.37 6.85 -18.38
CA PHE A 311 11.89 5.97 -19.41
C PHE A 311 11.16 6.18 -20.76
N LEU A 312 9.84 6.26 -20.74
CA LEU A 312 9.03 6.52 -21.93
C LEU A 312 9.37 7.87 -22.55
N LEU A 313 9.52 8.93 -21.73
CA LEU A 313 9.96 10.24 -22.20
C LEU A 313 11.36 10.18 -22.82
N PHE A 314 12.31 9.53 -22.16
CA PHE A 314 13.67 9.36 -22.65
C PHE A 314 13.68 8.65 -24.02
N MET A 315 12.99 7.51 -24.14
CA MET A 315 12.92 6.76 -25.39
C MET A 315 12.20 7.54 -26.50
N SER A 316 11.15 8.29 -26.16
CA SER A 316 10.46 9.15 -27.13
C SER A 316 11.41 10.19 -27.73
N LEU A 317 12.22 10.86 -26.90
CA LEU A 317 13.18 11.87 -27.35
C LEU A 317 14.33 11.26 -28.14
N VAL A 318 14.94 10.17 -27.67
CA VAL A 318 16.03 9.48 -28.35
C VAL A 318 15.58 8.98 -29.72
N MET A 319 14.43 8.32 -29.81
CA MET A 319 13.90 7.80 -31.04
C MET A 319 13.44 8.91 -32.02
N SER A 320 12.98 10.06 -31.51
CA SER A 320 12.65 11.22 -32.34
C SER A 320 13.90 11.76 -33.09
N ALA A 321 15.06 11.70 -32.42
CA ALA A 321 16.33 12.11 -33.05
C ALA A 321 16.92 11.05 -33.98
N ALA A 322 16.82 9.75 -33.60
CA ALA A 322 17.47 8.65 -34.33
C ALA A 322 16.59 8.08 -35.47
N ALA A 323 15.29 7.95 -35.26
CA ALA A 323 14.34 7.32 -36.18
C ALA A 323 12.92 7.87 -35.95
N PRO A 324 12.59 9.06 -36.53
CA PRO A 324 11.35 9.81 -36.21
C PRO A 324 10.05 8.98 -36.32
N TRP A 325 9.92 8.16 -37.37
CA TRP A 325 8.75 7.29 -37.57
C TRP A 325 8.61 6.22 -36.49
N TRP A 326 9.71 5.71 -35.94
CA TRP A 326 9.71 4.72 -34.86
C TRP A 326 9.45 5.36 -33.50
N SER A 327 9.61 6.67 -33.36
CA SER A 327 9.32 7.37 -32.12
C SER A 327 7.82 7.42 -31.80
N ILE A 328 6.95 7.35 -32.81
CA ILE A 328 5.48 7.44 -32.65
C ILE A 328 4.96 6.43 -31.62
N LYS A 329 5.45 5.19 -31.64
CA LYS A 329 5.06 4.14 -30.70
C LYS A 329 5.43 4.48 -29.23
N TRP A 330 6.55 5.16 -28.99
CA TRP A 330 6.99 5.59 -27.68
C TRP A 330 6.16 6.77 -27.17
N TRP A 331 5.92 7.77 -28.04
CA TRP A 331 5.03 8.89 -27.72
C TRP A 331 3.62 8.41 -27.43
N SER A 332 3.11 7.42 -28.16
CA SER A 332 1.77 6.85 -27.90
C SER A 332 1.68 6.21 -26.51
N LEU A 333 2.70 5.45 -26.09
CA LEU A 333 2.74 4.88 -24.74
C LEU A 333 2.85 5.97 -23.66
N LEU A 334 3.66 7.01 -23.89
CA LEU A 334 3.80 8.12 -22.93
C LEU A 334 2.48 8.87 -22.75
N VAL A 335 1.82 9.23 -23.86
CA VAL A 335 0.50 9.91 -23.82
C VAL A 335 -0.55 9.04 -23.15
N LEU A 336 -0.61 7.75 -23.53
CA LEU A 336 -1.56 6.80 -22.95
C LEU A 336 -1.33 6.63 -21.45
N THR A 337 -0.07 6.54 -21.02
CA THR A 337 0.27 6.47 -19.57
C THR A 337 -0.17 7.75 -18.85
N GLY A 338 0.12 8.93 -19.41
CA GLY A 338 -0.28 10.21 -18.83
C GLY A 338 -1.79 10.33 -18.68
N LEU A 339 -2.55 9.97 -19.71
CA LEU A 339 -4.01 9.96 -19.68
C LEU A 339 -4.56 8.95 -18.65
N SER A 340 -4.00 7.75 -18.60
CA SER A 340 -4.42 6.73 -17.64
C SER A 340 -4.19 7.17 -16.19
N LEU A 341 -3.04 7.76 -15.90
CA LEU A 341 -2.75 8.30 -14.57
C LEU A 341 -3.64 9.49 -14.23
N PHE A 342 -3.94 10.37 -15.19
CA PHE A 342 -4.89 11.46 -15.01
C PHE A 342 -6.29 10.94 -14.67
N LEU A 343 -6.78 9.91 -15.37
CA LEU A 343 -8.06 9.27 -15.09
C LEU A 343 -8.07 8.59 -13.70
N ALA A 344 -6.95 8.05 -13.26
CA ALA A 344 -6.83 7.42 -11.95
C ALA A 344 -6.79 8.40 -10.77
N ILE A 345 -6.52 9.70 -11.00
CA ILE A 345 -6.58 10.72 -9.95
C ILE A 345 -8.06 11.00 -9.64
N PRO A 346 -8.52 10.92 -8.37
CA PRO A 346 -9.87 11.31 -8.00
C PRO A 346 -10.19 12.76 -8.38
N ALA A 347 -11.43 13.05 -8.80
CA ALA A 347 -11.83 14.38 -9.29
C ALA A 347 -11.50 15.51 -8.29
N ARG A 348 -11.65 15.24 -6.97
CA ARG A 348 -11.34 16.19 -5.88
C ARG A 348 -9.87 16.66 -5.89
N LEU A 349 -8.94 15.87 -6.43
CA LEU A 349 -7.51 16.17 -6.48
C LEU A 349 -7.03 16.72 -7.84
N ARG A 350 -7.90 16.80 -8.85
CA ARG A 350 -7.58 17.36 -10.17
C ARG A 350 -7.55 18.90 -10.14
N THR A 351 -6.71 19.47 -9.28
CA THR A 351 -6.62 20.92 -9.05
C THR A 351 -5.39 21.53 -9.72
N LYS A 352 -5.45 22.83 -10.06
CA LYS A 352 -4.28 23.56 -10.58
C LYS A 352 -3.07 23.48 -9.64
N SER A 353 -3.31 23.47 -8.32
CA SER A 353 -2.26 23.35 -7.29
C SER A 353 -1.50 22.01 -7.39
N VAL A 354 -2.19 20.89 -7.67
CA VAL A 354 -1.54 19.59 -7.85
C VAL A 354 -0.71 19.57 -9.15
N PHE A 355 -1.28 20.07 -10.25
CA PHE A 355 -0.59 20.06 -11.55
C PHE A 355 0.63 20.99 -11.58
N SER A 356 0.62 22.11 -10.84
CA SER A 356 1.80 22.97 -10.72
C SER A 356 3.02 22.29 -10.10
N LYS A 357 2.83 21.17 -9.38
CA LYS A 357 3.89 20.40 -8.73
C LYS A 357 4.50 19.30 -9.61
N VAL A 358 4.03 19.11 -10.84
CA VAL A 358 4.55 18.07 -11.77
C VAL A 358 6.05 18.21 -12.03
N GLY A 359 6.58 19.45 -12.07
CA GLY A 359 8.03 19.68 -12.17
C GLY A 359 8.83 19.10 -10.99
N THR A 360 8.25 19.08 -9.79
CA THR A 360 8.84 18.42 -8.60
C THR A 360 8.85 16.91 -8.78
N LEU A 361 7.77 16.33 -9.33
CA LEU A 361 7.71 14.89 -9.63
C LEU A 361 8.85 14.49 -10.57
N LEU A 362 9.10 15.23 -11.63
CA LEU A 362 10.19 14.95 -12.57
C LEU A 362 11.57 14.96 -11.87
N ARG A 363 11.83 15.96 -11.02
CA ARG A 363 13.09 16.03 -10.24
C ARG A 363 13.23 14.82 -9.30
N LEU A 364 12.17 14.45 -8.60
CA LEU A 364 12.15 13.27 -7.71
C LEU A 364 12.38 11.98 -8.49
N SER A 365 11.77 11.84 -9.67
CA SER A 365 11.93 10.66 -10.54
C SER A 365 13.37 10.51 -11.04
N ILE A 366 14.03 11.61 -11.44
CA ILE A 366 15.44 11.62 -11.84
C ILE A 366 16.34 11.23 -10.65
N LYS A 367 16.06 11.77 -9.46
CA LYS A 367 16.81 11.43 -8.24
C LYS A 367 16.66 9.96 -7.88
N MET A 368 15.46 9.39 -8.03
CA MET A 368 15.20 7.95 -7.86
C MET A 368 15.97 7.11 -8.88
N ALA A 369 15.94 7.48 -10.16
CA ALA A 369 16.62 6.73 -11.22
C ALA A 369 18.15 6.64 -11.00
N ARG A 370 18.77 7.69 -10.44
CA ARG A 370 20.20 7.66 -10.05
C ARG A 370 20.52 6.62 -8.99
N ASN A 371 19.56 6.33 -8.12
CA ASN A 371 19.74 5.46 -6.95
C ASN A 371 19.28 4.01 -7.17
N VAL A 372 18.76 3.67 -8.35
CA VAL A 372 18.40 2.28 -8.70
C VAL A 372 19.59 1.32 -8.50
N ARG A 373 20.83 1.82 -8.69
CA ARG A 373 22.06 1.05 -8.48
C ARG A 373 22.28 0.57 -7.04
N TYR A 374 21.60 1.20 -6.06
CA TYR A 374 21.70 0.90 -4.65
C TYR A 374 20.52 0.07 -4.12
N ILE A 375 19.75 -0.56 -5.03
CA ILE A 375 18.73 -1.55 -4.64
C ILE A 375 19.47 -2.75 -4.11
N ASP A 376 19.48 -2.91 -2.79
CA ASP A 376 20.07 -4.06 -2.12
C ASP A 376 19.01 -5.15 -1.94
N HIS A 377 19.21 -6.29 -2.59
CA HIS A 377 18.33 -7.45 -2.48
C HIS A 377 18.42 -8.15 -1.10
N LYS A 378 19.39 -7.75 -0.27
CA LYS A 378 19.64 -8.33 1.07
C LYS A 378 19.31 -7.38 2.21
N ASN A 379 18.82 -6.16 1.90
CA ASN A 379 18.61 -5.18 2.96
C ASN A 379 17.29 -5.50 3.71
N GLU A 380 17.44 -6.28 4.78
CA GLU A 380 16.40 -6.59 5.77
C GLU A 380 16.28 -5.50 6.84
N ASP A 381 17.12 -4.45 6.78
CA ASP A 381 17.17 -3.44 7.81
C ASP A 381 15.96 -2.50 7.72
N PHE A 382 15.26 -2.38 8.83
CA PHE A 382 14.19 -1.41 9.00
C PHE A 382 14.80 0.01 9.03
N ILE A 383 14.47 0.82 8.03
CA ILE A 383 14.86 2.24 7.99
C ILE A 383 13.69 3.05 8.53
N HIS A 384 13.87 3.60 9.74
CA HIS A 384 12.90 4.52 10.35
C HIS A 384 12.71 5.77 9.50
N THR A 385 11.47 6.26 9.41
CA THR A 385 11.12 7.52 8.75
C THR A 385 10.63 8.47 9.81
N ASP A 386 11.39 9.52 10.13
CA ASP A 386 11.01 10.52 11.15
C ASP A 386 9.72 11.24 10.75
N HIS A 387 8.76 11.26 11.66
CA HIS A 387 7.56 12.08 11.61
C HIS A 387 7.85 13.46 12.25
N LYS A 388 7.22 14.54 11.74
CA LYS A 388 7.41 15.91 12.24
C LYS A 388 6.53 16.22 13.44
#